data_7fb4aa3dcf34dd857c2b526164e0c71f
#
_entry.id   7fb4aa3dcf34dd857c2b526164e0c71f
#
_cell.length_a   1.000
_cell.length_b   1.000
_cell.length_c   1.000
_cell.angle_alpha   90.00
_cell.angle_beta   90.00
_cell.angle_gamma   90.00
#
_symmetry.space_group_name_H-M   'P 1'
#
loop_
_entity.id
_entity.type
_entity.pdbx_description
1 polymer ?
#
loop_
_entity_poly.entity_id
_entity_poly.type
_entity_poly.pdbx_seq_one_letter_code
_entity_poly.pdbx_strand_id
1 'polypeptide(L)'
;VGVIAAQSIGEPGTQLTLRTFHVGGIAGNISEENQLLSKFDGTTEIDDLKTVKSTDNEGNSVDLVISRTCEIKIIDDKTGIVLSSNIIPYGSSISIKNGKKIKKDDLICKWDPYNGVIISEFAGKVEYENIEQGVTYQVEIDEQTGFREKVISESRNKKLIPTLHIKDNKGKILRTYNLPVGAHLMVDDSEKVKTGKILVKIPRKSAKSGDITGGLPRVTELFEARNPSNPAVVSEI
;
A
#
# COMPACT_ATOMS: atom_id res chain seq x y z
N VAL A 1 -28.69 34.58 4.44
CA VAL A 1 -27.91 33.57 3.67
C VAL A 1 -28.60 32.21 3.77
N GLY A 2 -29.00 31.74 4.97
CA GLY A 2 -29.63 30.45 5.19
C GLY A 2 -30.95 30.24 4.43
N VAL A 3 -31.81 31.28 4.34
CA VAL A 3 -33.10 31.18 3.63
C VAL A 3 -32.88 31.00 2.11
N ILE A 4 -31.94 31.74 1.53
CA ILE A 4 -31.62 31.64 0.10
C ILE A 4 -31.01 30.28 -0.22
N ALA A 5 -30.14 29.80 0.65
CA ALA A 5 -29.58 28.47 0.52
C ALA A 5 -30.64 27.36 0.62
N ALA A 6 -31.60 27.52 1.55
CA ALA A 6 -32.73 26.62 1.69
C ALA A 6 -33.60 26.56 0.44
N GLN A 7 -33.91 27.71 -0.16
CA GLN A 7 -34.69 27.78 -1.39
C GLN A 7 -33.96 27.14 -2.56
N SER A 8 -32.67 27.45 -2.76
CA SER A 8 -31.90 26.92 -3.89
C SER A 8 -31.62 25.42 -3.79
N ILE A 9 -31.56 24.86 -2.58
CA ILE A 9 -31.34 23.43 -2.37
C ILE A 9 -32.66 22.67 -2.26
N GLY A 10 -33.71 23.30 -1.70
CA GLY A 10 -35.00 22.66 -1.47
C GLY A 10 -35.91 22.65 -2.70
N GLU A 11 -35.80 23.64 -3.59
CA GLU A 11 -36.60 23.68 -4.82
C GLU A 11 -36.42 22.41 -5.69
N PRO A 12 -35.18 21.95 -5.97
CA PRO A 12 -34.98 20.69 -6.69
C PRO A 12 -35.05 19.44 -5.79
N GLY A 13 -35.59 19.58 -4.57
CA GLY A 13 -35.62 18.47 -3.59
C GLY A 13 -36.34 17.23 -4.06
N THR A 14 -37.30 17.34 -4.99
CA THR A 14 -37.96 16.20 -5.63
C THR A 14 -37.03 15.47 -6.64
N GLN A 15 -36.00 16.14 -7.12
CA GLN A 15 -34.98 15.59 -8.02
C GLN A 15 -33.77 15.06 -7.24
N LEU A 16 -33.59 15.47 -5.98
CA LEU A 16 -32.59 14.92 -5.09
C LEU A 16 -33.05 13.52 -4.67
N THR A 17 -32.35 12.52 -5.16
CA THR A 17 -32.62 11.14 -4.76
C THR A 17 -32.32 10.97 -3.27
N LEU A 18 -33.25 10.33 -2.55
CA LEU A 18 -33.09 9.95 -1.14
C LEU A 18 -31.94 8.95 -0.92
N ARG A 19 -31.50 8.30 -1.98
CA ARG A 19 -30.32 7.46 -2.01
C ARG A 19 -29.15 8.29 -2.51
N THR A 20 -28.09 8.37 -1.73
CA THR A 20 -26.77 8.62 -2.28
C THR A 20 -26.58 7.53 -3.33
N PHE A 21 -26.59 7.91 -4.60
CA PHE A 21 -26.02 7.03 -5.60
C PHE A 21 -24.54 6.95 -5.20
N HIS A 22 -24.17 5.81 -4.65
CA HIS A 22 -22.78 5.46 -4.73
C HIS A 22 -22.44 5.61 -6.20
N VAL A 23 -21.52 6.50 -6.51
CA VAL A 23 -20.92 6.63 -7.84
C VAL A 23 -20.10 5.35 -8.13
N GLY A 24 -20.60 4.22 -7.69
CA GLY A 24 -20.12 2.87 -7.94
C GLY A 24 -20.55 2.36 -9.31
N GLY A 25 -21.34 3.13 -10.05
CA GLY A 25 -21.65 2.77 -11.42
C GLY A 25 -20.62 3.30 -12.41
N ILE A 26 -19.88 4.31 -12.06
CA ILE A 26 -18.65 4.76 -12.68
C ILE A 26 -17.65 4.97 -11.53
N ALA A 27 -17.38 3.95 -10.76
CA ALA A 27 -16.02 3.66 -10.52
C ALA A 27 -15.46 3.46 -11.93
N GLY A 28 -15.20 4.53 -12.61
CA GLY A 28 -14.12 4.54 -13.56
C GLY A 28 -13.07 3.84 -12.77
N ASN A 29 -12.61 2.69 -13.26
CA ASN A 29 -11.47 2.02 -12.75
C ASN A 29 -10.38 3.07 -12.59
N ILE A 30 -10.37 3.75 -11.46
CA ILE A 30 -9.14 4.04 -10.80
C ILE A 30 -8.74 2.65 -10.31
N SER A 31 -8.45 1.77 -11.27
CA SER A 31 -7.52 0.67 -11.03
C SER A 31 -6.29 1.41 -10.60
N GLU A 32 -6.09 1.48 -9.27
CA GLU A 32 -4.86 2.01 -8.72
C GLU A 32 -3.79 1.30 -9.53
N GLU A 33 -2.98 2.08 -10.27
CA GLU A 33 -2.03 1.55 -11.21
C GLU A 33 -1.19 0.52 -10.44
N ASN A 34 -1.39 -0.74 -10.72
CA ASN A 34 -0.68 -1.84 -10.06
C ASN A 34 0.50 -2.33 -10.89
N GLN A 35 0.76 -1.66 -12.00
CA GLN A 35 1.80 -2.01 -12.95
C GLN A 35 2.39 -0.76 -13.61
N LEU A 36 3.67 -0.82 -13.93
CA LEU A 36 4.37 0.18 -14.72
C LEU A 36 4.64 -0.39 -16.10
N LEU A 37 4.11 0.28 -17.10
CA LEU A 37 4.35 -0.03 -18.51
C LEU A 37 5.32 0.98 -19.13
N SER A 38 6.09 0.55 -20.10
CA SER A 38 6.95 1.44 -20.85
C SER A 38 6.13 2.37 -21.74
N LYS A 39 6.42 3.67 -21.69
CA LYS A 39 5.78 4.68 -22.55
C LYS A 39 6.51 4.84 -23.88
N PHE A 40 7.76 4.41 -23.97
CA PHE A 40 8.64 4.61 -25.11
C PHE A 40 9.44 3.35 -25.42
N ASP A 41 9.89 3.24 -26.67
CA ASP A 41 10.89 2.25 -27.08
C ASP A 41 12.28 2.71 -26.65
N GLY A 42 13.13 1.80 -26.20
CA GLY A 42 14.48 2.17 -25.82
C GLY A 42 15.21 1.08 -25.00
N THR A 43 16.38 1.42 -24.52
CA THR A 43 17.15 0.58 -23.60
C THR A 43 16.96 1.02 -22.15
N THR A 44 16.78 0.04 -21.28
CA THR A 44 16.59 0.29 -19.83
C THR A 44 17.92 0.47 -19.12
N GLU A 45 18.02 1.50 -18.31
CA GLU A 45 19.06 1.68 -17.30
C GLU A 45 18.41 1.72 -15.93
N ILE A 46 18.87 0.87 -15.00
CA ILE A 46 18.27 0.75 -13.67
C ILE A 46 19.33 1.04 -12.63
N ASP A 47 19.09 2.09 -11.86
CA ASP A 47 19.97 2.52 -10.78
C ASP A 47 19.54 1.88 -9.45
N ASP A 48 20.53 1.50 -8.62
CA ASP A 48 20.38 0.91 -7.27
C ASP A 48 19.40 -0.29 -7.21
N LEU A 49 19.42 -1.14 -8.22
CA LEU A 49 18.58 -2.34 -8.26
C LEU A 49 19.12 -3.41 -7.32
N LYS A 50 18.38 -3.70 -6.26
CA LYS A 50 18.58 -4.87 -5.38
C LYS A 50 17.34 -5.73 -5.43
N THR A 51 17.50 -6.96 -5.84
CA THR A 51 16.39 -7.93 -5.97
C THR A 51 16.62 -9.17 -5.15
N VAL A 52 15.54 -9.80 -4.77
CA VAL A 52 15.51 -11.09 -4.09
C VAL A 52 14.58 -12.02 -4.83
N LYS A 53 15.00 -13.25 -5.04
CA LYS A 53 14.13 -14.27 -5.65
C LYS A 53 13.04 -14.67 -4.67
N SER A 54 11.81 -14.60 -5.11
CA SER A 54 10.63 -15.06 -4.41
C SER A 54 9.77 -15.93 -5.32
N THR A 55 8.76 -16.54 -4.75
CA THR A 55 7.78 -17.33 -5.51
C THR A 55 6.44 -16.62 -5.42
N ASP A 56 5.83 -16.35 -6.55
CA ASP A 56 4.48 -15.78 -6.63
C ASP A 56 3.42 -16.79 -6.21
N ASN A 57 2.18 -16.35 -5.99
CA ASN A 57 1.04 -17.21 -5.64
C ASN A 57 0.78 -18.32 -6.68
N GLU A 58 1.20 -18.11 -7.91
CA GLU A 58 1.11 -19.07 -9.01
C GLU A 58 2.29 -20.07 -9.06
N GLY A 59 3.26 -19.95 -8.14
CA GLY A 59 4.44 -20.82 -8.10
C GLY A 59 5.58 -20.40 -9.02
N ASN A 60 5.46 -19.28 -9.74
CA ASN A 60 6.52 -18.76 -10.60
C ASN A 60 7.60 -18.05 -9.79
N SER A 61 8.87 -18.21 -10.24
CA SER A 61 9.98 -17.46 -9.64
C SER A 61 9.96 -16.03 -10.14
N VAL A 62 9.81 -15.07 -9.21
CA VAL A 62 9.80 -13.63 -9.49
C VAL A 62 10.94 -12.95 -8.74
N ASP A 63 11.51 -11.92 -9.37
CA ASP A 63 12.50 -11.05 -8.71
C ASP A 63 11.77 -9.88 -8.03
N LEU A 64 11.79 -9.84 -6.68
CA LEU A 64 11.20 -8.76 -5.89
C LEU A 64 12.24 -7.68 -5.61
N VAL A 65 11.85 -6.43 -5.80
CA VAL A 65 12.71 -5.27 -5.52
C VAL A 65 12.71 -4.97 -4.03
N ILE A 66 13.90 -4.95 -3.42
CA ILE A 66 14.13 -4.62 -2.01
C ILE A 66 14.82 -3.28 -1.82
N SER A 67 15.19 -2.59 -2.89
CA SER A 67 15.68 -1.23 -2.83
C SER A 67 14.54 -0.23 -2.65
N ARG A 68 14.78 0.84 -1.89
CA ARG A 68 13.81 1.93 -1.67
C ARG A 68 14.00 3.09 -2.65
N THR A 69 15.15 3.12 -3.31
CA THR A 69 15.60 4.20 -4.21
C THR A 69 15.85 3.70 -5.63
N CYS A 70 15.21 2.59 -6.01
CA CYS A 70 15.37 2.02 -7.34
C CYS A 70 14.69 2.92 -8.38
N GLU A 71 15.47 3.40 -9.33
CA GLU A 71 15.01 4.23 -10.44
C GLU A 71 15.28 3.52 -11.77
N ILE A 72 14.30 3.49 -12.65
CA ILE A 72 14.42 3.01 -14.01
C ILE A 72 14.37 4.15 -15.00
N LYS A 73 15.34 4.22 -15.87
CA LYS A 73 15.44 5.17 -16.99
C LYS A 73 15.30 4.43 -18.30
N ILE A 74 14.55 5.01 -19.22
CA ILE A 74 14.44 4.52 -20.60
C ILE A 74 15.20 5.47 -21.47
N ILE A 75 16.23 4.96 -22.16
CA ILE A 75 17.16 5.72 -22.98
C ILE A 75 16.89 5.40 -24.44
N ASP A 76 16.82 6.43 -25.27
CA ASP A 76 16.72 6.27 -26.72
C ASP A 76 18.05 5.72 -27.30
N ASP A 77 17.97 4.61 -27.99
CA ASP A 77 19.13 3.93 -28.59
C ASP A 77 19.89 4.79 -29.63
N LYS A 78 19.23 5.79 -30.22
CA LYS A 78 19.82 6.63 -31.28
C LYS A 78 20.47 7.90 -30.75
N THR A 79 19.82 8.55 -29.78
CA THR A 79 20.23 9.87 -29.30
C THR A 79 20.92 9.82 -27.94
N GLY A 80 20.78 8.72 -27.20
CA GLY A 80 21.28 8.58 -25.84
C GLY A 80 20.55 9.45 -24.80
N ILE A 81 19.40 10.03 -25.18
CA ILE A 81 18.62 10.90 -24.31
C ILE A 81 17.70 10.05 -23.43
N VAL A 82 17.55 10.41 -22.17
CA VAL A 82 16.59 9.80 -21.25
C VAL A 82 15.17 10.24 -21.63
N LEU A 83 14.39 9.30 -22.13
CA LEU A 83 12.99 9.53 -22.55
C LEU A 83 12.01 9.53 -21.38
N SER A 84 12.28 8.68 -20.37
CA SER A 84 11.43 8.55 -19.18
C SER A 84 12.25 8.10 -18.01
N SER A 85 11.95 8.62 -16.81
CA SER A 85 12.48 8.16 -15.54
C SER A 85 11.31 7.89 -14.60
N ASN A 86 11.33 6.72 -13.93
CA ASN A 86 10.29 6.30 -13.01
C ASN A 86 10.92 5.59 -11.80
N ILE A 87 10.34 5.82 -10.62
CA ILE A 87 10.74 5.12 -9.39
C ILE A 87 10.01 3.79 -9.32
N ILE A 88 10.75 2.72 -9.06
CA ILE A 88 10.20 1.38 -8.85
C ILE A 88 9.87 1.21 -7.37
N PRO A 89 8.60 0.92 -7.01
CA PRO A 89 8.21 0.75 -5.62
C PRO A 89 8.89 -0.45 -4.94
N TYR A 90 9.22 -0.32 -3.66
CA TYR A 90 9.68 -1.44 -2.83
C TYR A 90 8.62 -2.55 -2.79
N GLY A 91 9.05 -3.80 -2.94
CA GLY A 91 8.17 -4.98 -2.94
C GLY A 91 7.52 -5.27 -4.29
N SER A 92 7.83 -4.49 -5.34
CA SER A 92 7.35 -4.78 -6.69
C SER A 92 8.08 -5.97 -7.31
N SER A 93 7.39 -6.73 -8.13
CA SER A 93 7.99 -7.75 -8.99
C SER A 93 8.50 -7.09 -10.27
N ILE A 94 9.79 -7.26 -10.57
CA ILE A 94 10.41 -6.71 -11.78
C ILE A 94 10.50 -7.79 -12.86
N SER A 95 10.08 -7.43 -14.08
CA SER A 95 10.10 -8.34 -15.23
C SER A 95 11.28 -8.08 -16.19
N ILE A 96 11.98 -6.97 -15.98
CA ILE A 96 13.02 -6.49 -16.89
C ILE A 96 14.37 -6.44 -16.17
N LYS A 97 15.43 -6.72 -16.92
CA LYS A 97 16.81 -6.62 -16.45
C LYS A 97 17.45 -5.35 -16.98
N ASN A 98 18.45 -4.85 -16.26
CA ASN A 98 19.26 -3.72 -16.68
C ASN A 98 19.89 -3.94 -18.06
N GLY A 99 19.88 -2.93 -18.94
CA GLY A 99 20.42 -2.98 -20.27
C GLY A 99 19.56 -3.73 -21.31
N LYS A 100 18.31 -4.10 -20.97
CA LYS A 100 17.40 -4.77 -21.91
C LYS A 100 16.68 -3.74 -22.79
N LYS A 101 16.55 -4.07 -24.08
CA LYS A 101 15.69 -3.31 -24.99
C LYS A 101 14.24 -3.64 -24.73
N ILE A 102 13.44 -2.59 -24.60
CA ILE A 102 12.00 -2.65 -24.37
C ILE A 102 11.26 -1.87 -25.45
N LYS A 103 10.03 -2.26 -25.66
CA LYS A 103 9.08 -1.57 -26.53
C LYS A 103 8.04 -0.84 -25.70
N LYS A 104 7.36 0.08 -26.34
CA LYS A 104 6.18 0.71 -25.77
C LYS A 104 5.18 -0.35 -25.32
N ASP A 105 4.56 -0.12 -24.17
CA ASP A 105 3.57 -0.99 -23.48
C ASP A 105 4.15 -2.31 -22.93
N ASP A 106 5.49 -2.52 -22.96
CA ASP A 106 6.11 -3.64 -22.24
C ASP A 106 5.99 -3.45 -20.72
N LEU A 107 5.69 -4.55 -20.01
CA LEU A 107 5.57 -4.56 -18.54
C LEU A 107 6.96 -4.45 -17.90
N ILE A 108 7.17 -3.39 -17.13
CA ILE A 108 8.40 -3.12 -16.40
C ILE A 108 8.35 -3.78 -15.03
N CYS A 109 7.37 -3.41 -14.22
CA CYS A 109 7.16 -3.96 -12.89
C CYS A 109 5.68 -3.97 -12.53
N LYS A 110 5.33 -4.80 -11.55
CA LYS A 110 3.99 -4.94 -10.99
C LYS A 110 4.07 -4.91 -9.46
N TRP A 111 3.13 -4.28 -8.78
CA TRP A 111 3.06 -4.21 -7.32
C TRP A 111 1.62 -4.34 -6.82
N ASP A 112 1.47 -4.59 -5.52
CA ASP A 112 0.17 -4.54 -4.84
C ASP A 112 -0.08 -3.09 -4.38
N PRO A 113 -1.08 -2.39 -4.92
CA PRO A 113 -1.39 -1.03 -4.50
C PRO A 113 -2.03 -0.96 -3.12
N TYR A 114 -2.68 -2.04 -2.68
CA TYR A 114 -3.45 -2.07 -1.43
C TYR A 114 -2.62 -2.41 -0.21
N ASN A 115 -1.50 -3.12 -0.41
CA ASN A 115 -0.65 -3.56 0.68
C ASN A 115 0.80 -3.09 0.49
N GLY A 116 1.35 -2.48 1.53
CA GLY A 116 2.79 -2.39 1.68
C GLY A 116 3.31 -3.72 2.21
N VAL A 117 4.50 -4.12 1.82
CA VAL A 117 5.10 -5.39 2.29
C VAL A 117 6.43 -5.13 2.98
N ILE A 118 6.77 -5.97 3.96
CA ILE A 118 8.13 -6.09 4.49
C ILE A 118 8.63 -7.47 4.10
N ILE A 119 9.74 -7.51 3.37
CA ILE A 119 10.30 -8.72 2.78
C ILE A 119 11.60 -9.07 3.50
N SER A 120 11.84 -10.37 3.74
CA SER A 120 13.08 -10.83 4.31
C SER A 120 14.24 -10.69 3.31
N GLU A 121 15.25 -9.91 3.70
CA GLU A 121 16.49 -9.76 2.92
C GLU A 121 17.43 -10.96 3.11
N PHE A 122 17.31 -11.67 4.24
CA PHE A 122 18.18 -12.77 4.61
C PHE A 122 17.37 -14.01 4.97
N ALA A 123 17.99 -15.18 4.77
CA ALA A 123 17.46 -16.43 5.32
C ALA A 123 17.87 -16.54 6.78
N GLY A 124 16.94 -16.95 7.65
CA GLY A 124 17.24 -17.06 9.08
C GLY A 124 16.02 -17.48 9.89
N LYS A 125 16.14 -17.33 11.21
CA LYS A 125 15.07 -17.57 12.17
C LYS A 125 14.48 -16.26 12.61
N VAL A 126 13.15 -16.18 12.60
CA VAL A 126 12.38 -15.02 13.10
C VAL A 126 12.39 -15.03 14.61
N GLU A 127 12.55 -13.88 15.21
CA GLU A 127 12.36 -13.65 16.65
C GLU A 127 11.56 -12.39 16.87
N TYR A 128 10.58 -12.48 17.72
CA TYR A 128 9.72 -11.38 18.14
C TYR A 128 10.31 -10.65 19.32
N GLU A 129 10.39 -9.32 19.25
CA GLU A 129 10.73 -8.45 20.37
C GLU A 129 9.59 -7.47 20.61
N ASN A 130 9.13 -7.38 21.85
CA ASN A 130 8.00 -6.53 22.26
C ASN A 130 6.69 -6.83 21.49
N ILE A 131 6.49 -8.08 21.06
CA ILE A 131 5.29 -8.53 20.38
C ILE A 131 4.54 -9.49 21.32
N GLU A 132 3.59 -8.94 22.10
CA GLU A 132 2.83 -9.67 23.11
C GLU A 132 1.33 -9.62 22.78
N GLN A 133 0.67 -10.76 22.90
CA GLN A 133 -0.75 -10.87 22.61
C GLN A 133 -1.59 -10.05 23.61
N GLY A 134 -2.53 -9.26 23.10
CA GLY A 134 -3.38 -8.39 23.91
C GLY A 134 -2.73 -7.09 24.38
N VAL A 135 -1.41 -6.90 24.14
CA VAL A 135 -0.67 -5.68 24.49
C VAL A 135 -0.24 -4.94 23.23
N THR A 136 0.51 -5.60 22.35
CA THR A 136 1.06 -5.02 21.12
C THR A 136 0.51 -5.65 19.87
N TYR A 137 -0.11 -6.83 19.93
CA TYR A 137 -0.86 -7.39 18.82
C TYR A 137 -2.16 -8.04 19.28
N GLN A 138 -3.12 -8.08 18.38
CA GLN A 138 -4.41 -8.78 18.54
C GLN A 138 -4.56 -9.81 17.44
N VAL A 139 -5.33 -10.86 17.73
CA VAL A 139 -5.71 -11.84 16.71
C VAL A 139 -7.10 -11.44 16.22
N GLU A 140 -7.18 -11.03 14.97
CA GLU A 140 -8.42 -10.72 14.30
C GLU A 140 -8.82 -11.89 13.39
N ILE A 141 -10.11 -12.10 13.25
CA ILE A 141 -10.65 -13.10 12.31
C ILE A 141 -11.14 -12.31 11.11
N ASP A 142 -10.56 -12.57 9.95
CA ASP A 142 -11.06 -12.03 8.69
C ASP A 142 -12.43 -12.64 8.40
N GLU A 143 -13.47 -11.82 8.40
CA GLU A 143 -14.86 -12.24 8.19
C GLU A 143 -15.10 -12.87 6.80
N GLN A 144 -14.26 -12.53 5.81
CA GLN A 144 -14.41 -13.02 4.45
C GLN A 144 -13.73 -14.37 4.24
N THR A 145 -12.53 -14.54 4.80
CA THR A 145 -11.72 -15.75 4.60
C THR A 145 -11.77 -16.72 5.78
N GLY A 146 -12.19 -16.25 6.96
CA GLY A 146 -12.22 -17.03 8.20
C GLY A 146 -10.81 -17.29 8.79
N PHE A 147 -9.76 -16.76 8.20
CA PHE A 147 -8.40 -16.90 8.71
C PHE A 147 -8.15 -15.99 9.92
N ARG A 148 -7.36 -16.50 10.84
CA ARG A 148 -6.88 -15.73 11.98
C ARG A 148 -5.61 -14.97 11.58
N GLU A 149 -5.68 -13.65 11.67
CA GLU A 149 -4.56 -12.78 11.36
C GLU A 149 -4.05 -12.11 12.64
N LYS A 150 -2.74 -11.98 12.76
CA LYS A 150 -2.09 -11.26 13.85
C LYS A 150 -1.85 -9.83 13.42
N VAL A 151 -2.59 -8.90 14.02
CA VAL A 151 -2.53 -7.48 13.67
C VAL A 151 -1.86 -6.70 14.80
N ILE A 152 -0.87 -5.88 14.45
CA ILE A 152 -0.20 -5.01 15.42
C ILE A 152 -1.17 -3.92 15.87
N SER A 153 -1.43 -3.87 17.16
CA SER A 153 -2.29 -2.87 17.81
C SER A 153 -1.47 -1.76 18.46
N GLU A 154 -2.11 -0.62 18.66
CA GLU A 154 -1.48 0.48 19.39
C GLU A 154 -1.33 0.10 20.87
N SER A 155 -0.10 0.08 21.37
CA SER A 155 0.17 -0.15 22.78
C SER A 155 0.02 1.15 23.59
N ARG A 156 -0.61 1.06 24.77
CA ARG A 156 -0.67 2.18 25.72
C ARG A 156 0.72 2.60 26.20
N ASN A 157 1.68 1.68 26.20
CA ASN A 157 3.06 1.95 26.54
C ASN A 157 3.89 2.26 25.30
N LYS A 158 4.10 3.54 25.00
CA LYS A 158 4.87 4.01 23.85
C LYS A 158 6.35 3.58 23.83
N LYS A 159 6.85 2.98 24.92
CA LYS A 159 8.22 2.44 24.97
C LYS A 159 8.32 1.05 24.34
N LEU A 160 7.21 0.34 24.22
CA LEU A 160 7.17 -0.98 23.59
C LEU A 160 6.98 -0.81 22.08
N ILE A 161 8.08 -0.84 21.36
CA ILE A 161 8.07 -0.80 19.89
C ILE A 161 8.08 -2.24 19.40
N PRO A 162 7.01 -2.74 18.75
CA PRO A 162 6.99 -4.08 18.18
C PRO A 162 8.08 -4.21 17.11
N THR A 163 8.95 -5.18 17.27
CA THR A 163 10.11 -5.35 16.41
C THR A 163 10.28 -6.82 16.05
N LEU A 164 10.67 -7.08 14.80
CA LEU A 164 10.93 -8.41 14.28
C LEU A 164 12.42 -8.50 13.91
N HIS A 165 13.09 -9.50 14.45
CA HIS A 165 14.49 -9.79 14.15
C HIS A 165 14.62 -11.02 13.27
N ILE A 166 15.57 -10.98 12.34
CA ILE A 166 16.02 -12.18 11.65
C ILE A 166 17.40 -12.54 12.20
N LYS A 167 17.52 -13.73 12.77
CA LYS A 167 18.74 -14.26 13.34
C LYS A 167 19.31 -15.40 12.47
N ASP A 168 20.62 -15.43 12.38
CA ASP A 168 21.35 -16.55 11.82
C ASP A 168 21.30 -17.77 12.77
N ASN A 169 21.69 -18.94 12.28
CA ASN A 169 21.80 -20.17 13.06
C ASN A 169 22.71 -20.03 14.31
N LYS A 170 23.60 -19.04 14.33
CA LYS A 170 24.49 -18.72 15.46
C LYS A 170 23.87 -17.72 16.46
N GLY A 171 22.61 -17.31 16.27
CA GLY A 171 21.93 -16.35 17.13
C GLY A 171 22.28 -14.87 16.87
N LYS A 172 23.10 -14.57 15.84
CA LYS A 172 23.42 -13.19 15.47
C LYS A 172 22.27 -12.56 14.71
N ILE A 173 21.87 -11.34 15.12
CA ILE A 173 20.85 -10.55 14.42
C ILE A 173 21.44 -10.11 13.07
N LEU A 174 20.77 -10.52 11.99
CA LEU A 174 21.12 -10.12 10.61
C LEU A 174 20.38 -8.84 10.20
N ARG A 175 19.12 -8.75 10.57
CA ARG A 175 18.28 -7.59 10.26
C ARG A 175 17.18 -7.41 11.30
N THR A 176 16.81 -6.14 11.49
CA THR A 176 15.76 -5.72 12.41
C THR A 176 14.71 -4.93 11.62
N TYR A 177 13.43 -5.21 11.88
CA TYR A 177 12.29 -4.55 11.26
C TYR A 177 11.34 -4.03 12.33
N ASN A 178 11.14 -2.72 12.38
CA ASN A 178 10.15 -2.11 13.24
C ASN A 178 8.77 -2.22 12.58
N LEU A 179 7.77 -2.61 13.35
CA LEU A 179 6.42 -2.88 12.85
C LEU A 179 5.50 -1.70 13.16
N PRO A 180 4.86 -1.12 12.15
CA PRO A 180 3.86 -0.08 12.39
C PRO A 180 2.55 -0.68 12.89
N VAL A 181 1.72 0.15 13.53
CA VAL A 181 0.36 -0.20 13.93
C VAL A 181 -0.49 -0.53 12.70
N GLY A 182 -1.32 -1.55 12.81
CA GLY A 182 -2.13 -2.06 11.70
C GLY A 182 -1.38 -2.99 10.74
N ALA A 183 -0.14 -3.37 11.07
CA ALA A 183 0.61 -4.33 10.29
C ALA A 183 0.15 -5.76 10.58
N HIS A 184 -0.02 -6.57 9.54
CA HIS A 184 -0.42 -7.97 9.61
C HIS A 184 0.82 -8.86 9.57
N LEU A 185 1.03 -9.66 10.59
CA LEU A 185 2.16 -10.59 10.69
C LEU A 185 1.85 -11.85 9.86
N MET A 186 2.74 -12.16 8.89
CA MET A 186 2.63 -13.32 8.01
C MET A 186 3.54 -14.49 8.41
N VAL A 187 4.30 -14.32 9.48
CA VAL A 187 5.26 -15.32 10.00
C VAL A 187 5.08 -15.45 11.49
N ASP A 188 5.38 -16.63 12.02
CA ASP A 188 5.31 -16.91 13.45
C ASP A 188 6.67 -16.70 14.12
N ASP A 189 6.63 -16.55 15.47
CA ASP A 189 7.86 -16.53 16.26
C ASP A 189 8.62 -17.85 16.07
N SER A 190 9.95 -17.73 16.01
CA SER A 190 10.84 -18.87 15.80
C SER A 190 10.72 -19.60 14.46
N GLU A 191 9.94 -19.09 13.51
CA GLU A 191 9.82 -19.64 12.19
C GLU A 191 11.12 -19.45 11.38
N LYS A 192 11.49 -20.45 10.57
CA LYS A 192 12.59 -20.34 9.60
C LYS A 192 12.09 -19.73 8.31
N VAL A 193 12.67 -18.60 7.94
CA VAL A 193 12.31 -17.87 6.72
C VAL A 193 13.44 -17.94 5.69
N LYS A 194 13.04 -18.00 4.44
CA LYS A 194 13.95 -17.88 3.29
C LYS A 194 14.03 -16.42 2.86
N THR A 195 15.09 -16.08 2.16
CA THR A 195 15.22 -14.78 1.48
C THR A 195 14.05 -14.60 0.51
N GLY A 196 13.43 -13.40 0.50
CA GLY A 196 12.29 -13.10 -0.34
C GLY A 196 10.92 -13.47 0.25
N LYS A 197 10.86 -14.07 1.44
CA LYS A 197 9.57 -14.32 2.11
C LYS A 197 8.98 -13.02 2.63
N ILE A 198 7.69 -12.81 2.39
CA ILE A 198 6.94 -11.69 2.98
C ILE A 198 6.79 -11.96 4.47
N LEU A 199 7.26 -11.05 5.29
CA LEU A 199 7.20 -11.13 6.75
C LEU A 199 5.95 -10.43 7.28
N VAL A 200 5.61 -9.29 6.69
CA VAL A 200 4.55 -8.42 7.16
C VAL A 200 3.83 -7.80 5.97
N LYS A 201 2.51 -7.72 6.03
CA LYS A 201 1.68 -6.92 5.14
C LYS A 201 1.16 -5.71 5.89
N ILE A 202 1.23 -4.55 5.28
CA ILE A 202 0.75 -3.29 5.84
C ILE A 202 -0.36 -2.80 4.94
N PRO A 203 -1.64 -2.95 5.32
CA PRO A 203 -2.74 -2.44 4.52
C PRO A 203 -2.55 -0.93 4.34
N ARG A 204 -2.41 -0.50 3.12
CA ARG A 204 -2.53 0.92 2.81
C ARG A 204 -4.01 1.23 2.95
N LYS A 205 -4.35 2.14 3.84
CA LYS A 205 -5.66 2.78 3.73
C LYS A 205 -5.61 3.41 2.33
N SER A 206 -6.17 2.71 1.32
CA SER A 206 -6.54 3.41 0.12
C SER A 206 -7.29 4.61 0.65
N ALA A 207 -6.93 5.82 0.23
CA ALA A 207 -7.82 6.92 0.42
C ALA A 207 -9.10 6.39 -0.23
N LYS A 208 -9.96 5.75 0.58
CA LYS A 208 -11.33 5.49 0.20
C LYS A 208 -11.70 6.86 -0.31
N SER A 209 -11.95 6.99 -1.61
CA SER A 209 -12.60 8.17 -2.13
C SER A 209 -13.75 8.32 -1.18
N GLY A 210 -13.57 9.18 -0.19
CA GLY A 210 -14.42 9.19 0.97
C GLY A 210 -15.77 9.42 0.37
N ASP A 211 -16.67 8.48 0.60
CA ASP A 211 -18.01 8.50 0.03
C ASP A 211 -18.49 9.91 0.28
N ILE A 212 -18.46 10.73 -0.80
CA ILE A 212 -18.70 12.16 -0.66
C ILE A 212 -20.15 12.24 -0.21
N THR A 213 -20.35 12.60 1.06
CA THR A 213 -21.68 12.73 1.63
C THR A 213 -22.48 13.65 0.71
N GLY A 214 -23.45 13.09 -0.01
CA GLY A 214 -24.27 13.78 -0.98
C GLY A 214 -25.76 13.55 -0.69
N GLY A 215 -26.62 14.15 -1.47
CA GLY A 215 -28.05 14.00 -1.33
C GLY A 215 -28.60 14.59 -0.04
N LEU A 216 -29.67 14.00 0.49
CA LEU A 216 -30.38 14.47 1.67
C LEU A 216 -29.50 14.55 2.93
N PRO A 217 -28.62 13.60 3.25
CA PRO A 217 -27.72 13.70 4.40
C PRO A 217 -26.83 14.95 4.36
N ARG A 218 -26.32 15.32 3.19
CA ARG A 218 -25.49 16.53 3.04
C ARG A 218 -26.31 17.81 3.22
N VAL A 219 -27.55 17.83 2.71
CA VAL A 219 -28.47 18.94 2.90
C VAL A 219 -28.75 19.15 4.40
N THR A 220 -29.06 18.07 5.13
CA THR A 220 -29.30 18.11 6.57
C THR A 220 -28.06 18.60 7.32
N GLU A 221 -26.87 18.11 7.00
CA GLU A 221 -25.61 18.54 7.61
C GLU A 221 -25.38 20.05 7.45
N LEU A 222 -25.65 20.59 6.26
CA LEU A 222 -25.48 22.02 5.96
C LEU A 222 -26.51 22.87 6.68
N PHE A 223 -27.79 22.49 6.72
CA PHE A 223 -28.84 23.26 7.35
C PHE A 223 -28.82 23.23 8.88
N GLU A 224 -28.46 22.09 9.44
CA GLU A 224 -28.33 21.95 10.90
C GLU A 224 -26.96 22.41 11.42
N ALA A 225 -26.08 22.89 10.54
CA ALA A 225 -24.70 23.30 10.85
C ALA A 225 -23.96 22.26 11.68
N ARG A 226 -24.12 20.97 11.34
CA ARG A 226 -23.39 19.87 11.97
C ARG A 226 -21.94 19.88 11.53
N ASN A 227 -21.05 19.43 12.40
CA ASN A 227 -19.67 19.23 12.03
C ASN A 227 -19.58 18.15 10.95
N PRO A 228 -18.93 18.42 9.80
CA PRO A 228 -18.77 17.44 8.74
C PRO A 228 -17.87 16.27 9.21
N SER A 229 -18.09 15.08 8.62
CA SER A 229 -17.28 13.89 8.90
C SER A 229 -15.79 14.11 8.58
N ASN A 230 -15.49 14.95 7.57
CA ASN A 230 -14.14 15.38 7.19
C ASN A 230 -14.06 16.91 7.20
N PRO A 231 -13.84 17.53 8.36
CA PRO A 231 -13.70 18.97 8.46
C PRO A 231 -12.41 19.45 7.80
N ALA A 232 -12.45 20.63 7.21
CA ALA A 232 -11.25 21.31 6.78
C ALA A 232 -10.36 21.65 7.99
N VAL A 233 -9.05 21.49 7.84
CA VAL A 233 -8.10 21.95 8.84
C VAL A 233 -7.95 23.47 8.67
N VAL A 234 -8.33 24.20 9.70
CA VAL A 234 -8.24 25.66 9.71
C VAL A 234 -7.12 26.05 10.68
N SER A 235 -6.27 26.97 10.26
CA SER A 235 -5.26 27.56 11.14
C SER A 235 -5.98 28.51 12.09
N GLU A 236 -5.84 28.28 13.37
CA GLU A 236 -6.17 29.27 14.41
C GLU A 236 -4.97 30.20 14.57
N ILE A 237 -5.23 31.53 14.50
CA ILE A 237 -4.20 32.57 14.65
C ILE A 237 -3.86 32.73 16.11
#